data_6e984a26588298616ef6713a3a69fb0d
#
_entry.id   6e984a26588298616ef6713a3a69fb0d
#
_cell.length_a   1.000
_cell.length_b   1.000
_cell.length_c   1.000
_cell.angle_alpha   90.00
_cell.angle_beta   90.00
_cell.angle_gamma   90.00
#
_symmetry.space_group_name_H-M   'P 1'
#
loop_
_entity.id
_entity.type
_entity.pdbx_description
1 polymer ?
#
loop_
_entity_poly.entity_id
_entity_poly.type
_entity_poly.pdbx_seq_one_letter_code
_entity_poly.pdbx_strand_id
1 'polypeptide(L)'
;MKILDRFSFLPSKQAQSTLSGRLVVVHWDRDNLFYFVSSGASRSLKDGEHGVVSLIPAEASSDTAGGGSVGGGVEDSKRHMPLVALANHFQEHRINASRLVVLLSRPELDLLTLSLPPSSLDELPTLVASEVEQQQGESSEPPWVDFYVIQDAAIEALEEPTEGAVSGKQVFAFAINQRYLDGLQSQCNEAGFKLAAIGSRHLSPLSLLRQSGVPNSSVAISIHLLTGEAEVAICRGSEPLMLRSIRYSAEDPERVAEQIDTEANRCLTLLPQSLGELAVSWIVYETGDFARQVAKAVEAQEPGKVRLIDPLSGWSGSREPYLSNDLRSSLGSVPTTSAANVGAAADLLERQSLPVNLLAPKRAPAPPNPWIRWGALGGLGTAAALAGGYFLLSDVWELRDEVASLQSSLKDTVKVTSKYQEKSDQVALVESWLSDQVDWVAELSDLAARLPDGQDATVRRLTATVNAKGNGALDLSMQVKSQEIISELENRIRGAKYTIVSKQITQNADSQEYPWQFESHIEFPIQGPGLKRFAASRPSAPESSPSDKGPAEAREAETSAAAEPPAVEQGEAKQ
;
A
#
# COMPACT_ATOMS: atom_id res chain seq x y z
N MET A 1 -1.92 -6.49 -20.19
CA MET A 1 -1.66 -6.59 -18.75
C MET A 1 -0.64 -5.54 -18.31
N LYS A 2 -0.88 -4.24 -18.57
CA LYS A 2 0.02 -3.11 -18.24
C LYS A 2 -0.72 -1.77 -18.02
N ILE A 3 -2.02 -1.79 -17.72
CA ILE A 3 -2.83 -0.57 -17.55
C ILE A 3 -3.19 -0.30 -16.07
N LEU A 4 -2.98 -1.25 -15.16
CA LEU A 4 -3.41 -1.15 -13.76
C LEU A 4 -2.52 -0.30 -12.85
N ASP A 5 -1.34 0.14 -13.28
CA ASP A 5 -0.41 0.91 -12.43
C ASP A 5 -0.59 2.44 -12.47
N ARG A 6 -1.60 2.97 -13.18
CA ARG A 6 -1.78 4.43 -13.32
C ARG A 6 -2.71 5.09 -12.30
N PHE A 7 -3.33 4.32 -11.42
CA PHE A 7 -4.32 4.86 -10.47
C PHE A 7 -3.81 5.04 -9.03
N SER A 8 -2.51 5.03 -8.81
CA SER A 8 -1.99 5.52 -7.53
C SER A 8 -2.12 7.04 -7.51
N PHE A 9 -3.16 7.57 -6.86
CA PHE A 9 -3.17 8.95 -6.39
C PHE A 9 -1.91 9.13 -5.55
N LEU A 10 -0.90 9.81 -6.11
CA LEU A 10 0.29 10.14 -5.36
C LEU A 10 -0.14 11.04 -4.19
N PRO A 11 0.01 10.60 -2.94
CA PRO A 11 -0.27 11.46 -1.80
C PRO A 11 0.59 12.71 -1.96
N SER A 12 0.04 13.88 -1.59
CA SER A 12 0.79 15.13 -1.62
C SER A 12 2.14 14.92 -0.91
N LYS A 13 3.22 15.54 -1.39
CA LYS A 13 4.57 15.40 -0.81
C LYS A 13 4.61 15.63 0.72
N GLN A 14 3.63 16.35 1.27
CA GLN A 14 3.45 16.58 2.70
C GLN A 14 3.01 15.31 3.45
N ALA A 15 2.18 14.43 2.84
CA ALA A 15 1.78 13.16 3.46
C ALA A 15 2.94 12.15 3.51
N GLN A 16 3.84 12.16 2.53
CA GLN A 16 4.98 11.23 2.48
C GLN A 16 6.04 11.50 3.57
N SER A 17 6.25 12.76 3.97
CA SER A 17 7.22 13.09 5.04
C SER A 17 6.74 12.70 6.44
N THR A 18 5.45 12.38 6.58
CA THR A 18 4.85 12.09 7.88
C THR A 18 4.93 10.61 8.31
N LEU A 19 5.31 9.66 7.45
CA LEU A 19 5.26 8.22 7.75
C LEU A 19 6.59 7.57 8.21
N SER A 20 7.65 8.35 8.49
CA SER A 20 8.90 7.81 9.07
C SER A 20 8.81 7.70 10.59
N GLY A 21 9.08 6.54 11.18
CA GLY A 21 9.04 6.27 12.62
C GLY A 21 8.07 5.15 13.00
N ARG A 22 8.02 4.79 14.28
CA ARG A 22 7.05 3.80 14.80
C ARG A 22 5.65 4.37 14.71
N LEU A 23 4.74 3.61 14.09
CA LEU A 23 3.36 3.96 13.84
C LEU A 23 2.46 3.11 14.71
N VAL A 24 1.48 3.74 15.37
CA VAL A 24 0.44 3.06 16.13
C VAL A 24 -0.86 3.16 15.36
N VAL A 25 -1.51 2.05 15.14
CA VAL A 25 -2.88 2.00 14.63
C VAL A 25 -3.78 1.58 15.77
N VAL A 26 -4.85 2.33 15.99
CA VAL A 26 -5.79 2.08 17.08
C VAL A 26 -7.22 2.12 16.60
N HIS A 27 -8.06 1.35 17.25
CA HIS A 27 -9.50 1.56 17.31
C HIS A 27 -9.99 1.18 18.72
N TRP A 28 -11.15 1.61 19.06
CA TRP A 28 -11.80 1.23 20.32
C TRP A 28 -13.24 0.84 20.10
N ASP A 29 -13.75 0.07 21.01
CA ASP A 29 -15.16 -0.16 21.25
C ASP A 29 -15.56 0.54 22.57
N ARG A 30 -16.69 0.16 23.14
CA ARG A 30 -17.17 0.74 24.39
C ARG A 30 -16.25 0.49 25.57
N ASP A 31 -15.66 -0.71 25.62
CA ASP A 31 -15.01 -1.24 26.82
C ASP A 31 -13.49 -1.40 26.63
N ASN A 32 -13.02 -1.50 25.38
CA ASN A 32 -11.65 -1.83 25.07
C ASN A 32 -11.07 -0.96 23.97
N LEU A 33 -9.78 -0.66 24.07
CA LEU A 33 -8.98 -0.08 22.99
C LEU A 33 -7.98 -1.10 22.51
N PHE A 34 -8.00 -1.34 21.21
CA PHE A 34 -7.08 -2.24 20.50
C PHE A 34 -6.01 -1.42 19.80
N TYR A 35 -4.75 -1.84 19.92
CA TYR A 35 -3.68 -1.17 19.22
C TYR A 35 -2.74 -2.15 18.51
N PHE A 36 -2.11 -1.66 17.46
CA PHE A 36 -1.03 -2.33 16.75
C PHE A 36 0.08 -1.32 16.45
N VAL A 37 1.30 -1.64 16.88
CA VAL A 37 2.49 -0.81 16.67
C VAL A 37 3.37 -1.47 15.63
N SER A 38 3.68 -0.76 14.55
CA SER A 38 4.62 -1.22 13.54
C SER A 38 5.87 -0.37 13.50
N SER A 39 7.03 -0.96 13.21
CA SER A 39 8.26 -0.21 12.98
C SER A 39 8.24 0.39 11.57
N GLY A 40 8.07 1.71 11.48
CA GLY A 40 7.95 2.44 10.21
C GLY A 40 9.23 2.56 9.38
N ALA A 41 10.34 1.95 9.81
CA ALA A 41 11.64 2.05 9.15
C ALA A 41 11.89 1.00 8.05
N SER A 42 11.05 -0.01 7.96
CA SER A 42 11.21 -1.11 7.00
C SER A 42 9.93 -1.28 6.20
N ARG A 43 10.00 -1.28 4.88
CA ARG A 43 8.94 -1.78 3.98
C ARG A 43 8.64 -3.28 4.20
N SER A 44 9.21 -3.87 5.19
CA SER A 44 9.09 -5.26 5.59
C SER A 44 8.25 -5.29 6.86
N LEU A 45 7.17 -6.06 6.83
CA LEU A 45 6.22 -6.37 7.92
C LEU A 45 6.90 -7.03 9.15
N LYS A 46 8.10 -6.59 9.58
CA LYS A 46 8.96 -7.44 10.42
C LYS A 46 8.74 -7.29 11.90
N ASP A 47 8.34 -6.15 12.42
CA ASP A 47 8.23 -6.00 13.87
C ASP A 47 6.89 -5.35 14.23
N GLY A 48 5.93 -6.16 14.63
CA GLY A 48 4.63 -5.72 15.11
C GLY A 48 4.44 -6.05 16.59
N GLU A 49 4.04 -5.08 17.37
CA GLU A 49 3.57 -5.25 18.74
C GLU A 49 2.07 -4.93 18.78
N HIS A 50 1.29 -5.70 19.52
CA HIS A 50 -0.14 -5.48 19.63
C HIS A 50 -0.62 -5.68 21.06
N GLY A 51 -1.79 -5.14 21.36
CA GLY A 51 -2.38 -5.30 22.67
C GLY A 51 -3.76 -4.70 22.79
N VAL A 52 -4.32 -4.87 23.98
CA VAL A 52 -5.65 -4.41 24.35
C VAL A 52 -5.58 -3.68 25.67
N VAL A 53 -6.20 -2.51 25.72
CA VAL A 53 -6.30 -1.68 26.94
C VAL A 53 -7.76 -1.62 27.34
N SER A 54 -8.08 -1.95 28.60
CA SER A 54 -9.42 -1.77 29.14
C SER A 54 -9.73 -0.27 29.33
N LEU A 55 -10.89 0.14 28.88
CA LEU A 55 -11.42 1.48 29.09
C LEU A 55 -12.33 1.56 30.31
N ILE A 56 -12.66 0.41 30.92
CA ILE A 56 -13.45 0.32 32.15
C ILE A 56 -12.52 0.55 33.33
N PRO A 57 -12.79 1.52 34.23
CA PRO A 57 -11.99 1.69 35.43
C PRO A 57 -12.06 0.44 36.32
N ALA A 58 -10.92 -0.01 36.84
CA ALA A 58 -10.83 -1.17 37.73
C ALA A 58 -11.72 -1.07 38.99
N GLU A 59 -12.05 0.15 39.42
CA GLU A 59 -12.92 0.42 40.57
C GLU A 59 -14.41 0.16 40.30
N ALA A 60 -14.84 0.06 39.04
CA ALA A 60 -16.26 -0.17 38.71
C ALA A 60 -16.65 -1.67 38.77
N SER A 61 -15.71 -2.58 38.90
CA SER A 61 -15.93 -4.04 38.94
C SER A 61 -16.06 -4.60 40.37
N SER A 62 -15.73 -3.81 41.41
CA SER A 62 -15.91 -4.21 42.82
C SER A 62 -16.96 -3.33 43.50
N ASP A 63 -18.09 -3.90 43.77
CA ASP A 63 -19.17 -3.42 44.62
C ASP A 63 -20.12 -2.37 44.03
N THR A 64 -21.37 -2.69 43.77
CA THR A 64 -22.38 -2.27 44.76
C THR A 64 -23.81 -2.49 44.26
N ALA A 65 -24.46 -3.42 44.89
CA ALA A 65 -25.85 -3.21 45.30
C ALA A 65 -25.84 -2.19 46.44
N GLY A 66 -26.17 -0.91 46.19
CA GLY A 66 -26.36 0.05 47.28
C GLY A 66 -26.21 1.53 46.93
N GLY A 67 -27.34 2.20 46.67
CA GLY A 67 -27.62 3.56 47.16
C GLY A 67 -26.88 4.76 46.57
N GLY A 68 -27.58 5.46 45.71
CA GLY A 68 -27.70 6.91 45.52
C GLY A 68 -26.56 7.83 45.95
N SER A 69 -25.94 8.51 44.99
CA SER A 69 -25.47 9.88 45.15
C SER A 69 -25.45 10.58 43.80
N VAL A 70 -26.36 11.53 43.61
CA VAL A 70 -26.38 12.49 42.50
C VAL A 70 -25.40 13.60 42.87
N GLY A 71 -24.28 13.70 42.13
CA GLY A 71 -23.38 14.83 42.30
C GLY A 71 -21.97 14.58 41.80
N GLY A 72 -21.77 14.56 40.50
CA GLY A 72 -20.42 14.42 39.94
C GLY A 72 -20.37 14.70 38.45
N GLY A 73 -20.51 15.97 38.07
CA GLY A 73 -20.69 16.30 36.64
C GLY A 73 -19.46 16.73 35.85
N VAL A 74 -18.24 16.77 36.37
CA VAL A 74 -17.07 17.31 35.62
C VAL A 74 -15.81 16.45 35.72
N GLU A 75 -15.65 15.65 36.78
CA GLU A 75 -14.48 14.78 36.91
C GLU A 75 -14.64 13.44 36.16
N ASP A 76 -15.85 12.97 35.90
CA ASP A 76 -16.12 11.74 35.16
C ASP A 76 -15.79 11.85 33.65
N SER A 77 -15.85 13.07 33.09
CA SER A 77 -15.51 13.30 31.68
C SER A 77 -14.02 13.08 31.34
N LYS A 78 -13.11 13.18 32.31
CA LYS A 78 -11.67 12.95 32.10
C LYS A 78 -11.29 11.47 32.19
N ARG A 79 -12.13 10.63 32.78
CA ARG A 79 -11.84 9.21 33.02
C ARG A 79 -12.03 8.33 31.81
N HIS A 80 -12.68 8.81 30.75
CA HIS A 80 -12.98 8.01 29.54
C HIS A 80 -12.32 8.54 28.26
N MET A 81 -11.09 9.04 28.35
CA MET A 81 -10.33 9.40 27.15
C MET A 81 -9.49 8.21 26.67
N PRO A 82 -9.90 7.48 25.61
CA PRO A 82 -9.22 6.26 25.16
C PRO A 82 -7.73 6.47 24.89
N LEU A 83 -7.36 7.61 24.35
CA LEU A 83 -5.98 7.92 24.00
C LEU A 83 -5.09 8.22 25.20
N VAL A 84 -5.65 8.74 26.29
CA VAL A 84 -4.92 8.92 27.55
C VAL A 84 -4.65 7.56 28.20
N ALA A 85 -5.64 6.66 28.19
CA ALA A 85 -5.45 5.28 28.67
C ALA A 85 -4.36 4.57 27.87
N LEU A 86 -4.33 4.74 26.55
CA LEU A 86 -3.28 4.21 25.69
C LEU A 86 -1.90 4.79 26.03
N ALA A 87 -1.80 6.11 26.26
CA ALA A 87 -0.54 6.75 26.62
C ALA A 87 0.02 6.22 27.93
N ASN A 88 -0.83 6.04 28.95
CA ASN A 88 -0.44 5.45 30.23
C ASN A 88 0.05 4.01 30.05
N HIS A 89 -0.69 3.18 29.30
CA HIS A 89 -0.31 1.81 28.99
C HIS A 89 1.04 1.74 28.26
N PHE A 90 1.32 2.66 27.32
CA PHE A 90 2.59 2.73 26.62
C PHE A 90 3.75 3.10 27.53
N GLN A 91 3.51 4.01 28.51
CA GLN A 91 4.51 4.34 29.51
C GLN A 91 4.84 3.14 30.42
N GLU A 92 3.84 2.39 30.88
CA GLU A 92 4.01 1.19 31.70
C GLU A 92 4.82 0.11 30.99
N HIS A 93 4.52 -0.13 29.71
CA HIS A 93 5.16 -1.17 28.91
C HIS A 93 6.39 -0.68 28.13
N ARG A 94 6.79 0.59 28.31
CA ARG A 94 7.94 1.22 27.62
C ARG A 94 7.83 1.18 26.09
N ILE A 95 6.61 1.23 25.58
CA ILE A 95 6.36 1.27 24.14
C ILE A 95 6.60 2.71 23.65
N ASN A 96 7.61 2.89 22.82
CA ASN A 96 7.93 4.20 22.28
C ASN A 96 7.34 4.37 20.88
N ALA A 97 6.19 5.04 20.79
CA ALA A 97 5.55 5.38 19.54
C ALA A 97 4.74 6.67 19.73
N SER A 98 4.90 7.62 18.82
CA SER A 98 4.30 8.95 18.93
C SER A 98 3.33 9.30 17.79
N ARG A 99 3.23 8.43 16.77
CA ARG A 99 2.42 8.69 15.58
C ARG A 99 1.23 7.76 15.58
N LEU A 100 0.05 8.36 15.56
CA LEU A 100 -1.20 7.67 15.76
C LEU A 100 -2.03 7.66 14.48
N VAL A 101 -2.56 6.52 14.14
CA VAL A 101 -3.63 6.32 13.18
C VAL A 101 -4.85 5.82 13.92
N VAL A 102 -5.97 6.50 13.76
CA VAL A 102 -7.23 6.14 14.39
C VAL A 102 -8.15 5.55 13.35
N LEU A 103 -8.73 4.38 13.66
CA LEU A 103 -9.76 3.76 12.83
C LEU A 103 -11.11 3.95 13.51
N LEU A 104 -11.97 4.69 12.85
CA LEU A 104 -13.31 4.99 13.34
C LEU A 104 -14.29 3.86 13.01
N SER A 105 -15.16 3.59 13.95
CA SER A 105 -16.28 2.66 13.86
C SER A 105 -17.56 3.35 13.38
N ARG A 106 -18.60 2.58 13.09
CA ARG A 106 -19.86 3.11 12.60
C ARG A 106 -20.58 4.09 13.55
N PRO A 107 -20.53 3.97 14.88
CA PRO A 107 -21.07 5.00 15.78
C PRO A 107 -20.41 6.36 15.68
N GLU A 108 -19.16 6.40 15.22
CA GLU A 108 -18.34 7.62 15.16
C GLU A 108 -18.35 8.27 13.77
N LEU A 109 -18.75 7.53 12.74
CA LEU A 109 -18.78 8.00 11.37
C LEU A 109 -20.05 7.53 10.63
N ASP A 110 -20.54 8.36 9.74
CA ASP A 110 -21.62 7.99 8.82
C ASP A 110 -21.03 7.30 7.60
N LEU A 111 -21.55 6.11 7.30
CA LEU A 111 -21.21 5.34 6.12
C LEU A 111 -22.40 5.31 5.16
N LEU A 112 -22.25 5.94 4.01
CA LEU A 112 -23.25 6.05 2.97
C LEU A 112 -22.77 5.30 1.72
N THR A 113 -23.69 4.61 1.05
CA THR A 113 -23.44 4.03 -0.27
C THR A 113 -24.11 4.93 -1.31
N LEU A 114 -23.32 5.56 -2.17
CA LEU A 114 -23.79 6.53 -3.15
C LEU A 114 -23.64 5.98 -4.55
N SER A 115 -24.67 6.19 -5.37
CA SER A 115 -24.64 5.95 -6.83
C SER A 115 -24.55 7.30 -7.51
N LEU A 116 -23.41 7.59 -8.11
CA LEU A 116 -23.11 8.87 -8.74
C LEU A 116 -23.21 8.76 -10.27
N PRO A 117 -23.54 9.86 -10.95
CA PRO A 117 -23.51 9.88 -12.41
C PRO A 117 -22.08 9.62 -12.92
N PRO A 118 -21.93 9.20 -14.18
CA PRO A 118 -20.64 9.09 -14.82
C PRO A 118 -19.88 10.42 -14.71
N SER A 119 -18.72 10.39 -14.07
CA SER A 119 -17.94 11.59 -13.76
C SER A 119 -16.45 11.28 -13.77
N SER A 120 -15.63 12.29 -13.98
CA SER A 120 -14.18 12.17 -13.87
C SER A 120 -13.76 11.99 -12.40
N LEU A 121 -12.57 11.42 -12.18
CA LEU A 121 -12.02 11.25 -10.82
C LEU A 121 -11.82 12.60 -10.11
N ASP A 122 -11.59 13.68 -10.87
CA ASP A 122 -11.38 15.03 -10.35
C ASP A 122 -12.68 15.69 -9.87
N GLU A 123 -13.82 15.29 -10.43
CA GLU A 123 -15.15 15.78 -10.06
C GLU A 123 -15.76 15.03 -8.87
N LEU A 124 -15.36 13.76 -8.68
CA LEU A 124 -15.91 12.89 -7.63
C LEU A 124 -15.90 13.53 -6.22
N PRO A 125 -14.82 14.18 -5.75
CA PRO A 125 -14.82 14.74 -4.40
C PRO A 125 -15.94 15.76 -4.18
N THR A 126 -16.23 16.57 -5.20
CA THR A 126 -17.29 17.58 -5.13
C THR A 126 -18.67 16.94 -5.16
N LEU A 127 -18.86 15.96 -6.05
CA LEU A 127 -20.14 15.25 -6.18
C LEU A 127 -20.46 14.46 -4.92
N VAL A 128 -19.48 13.74 -4.36
CA VAL A 128 -19.66 12.98 -3.12
C VAL A 128 -20.01 13.91 -1.98
N ALA A 129 -19.30 15.03 -1.81
CA ALA A 129 -19.57 15.98 -0.74
C ALA A 129 -21.00 16.55 -0.86
N SER A 130 -21.41 16.94 -2.06
CA SER A 130 -22.76 17.47 -2.32
C SER A 130 -23.85 16.43 -2.05
N GLU A 131 -23.64 15.17 -2.46
CA GLU A 131 -24.62 14.11 -2.23
C GLU A 131 -24.74 13.73 -0.76
N VAL A 132 -23.63 13.69 -0.01
CA VAL A 132 -23.62 13.47 1.42
C VAL A 132 -24.37 14.58 2.14
N GLU A 133 -24.12 15.84 1.77
CA GLU A 133 -24.82 17.01 2.34
C GLU A 133 -26.32 16.95 2.08
N GLN A 134 -26.74 16.56 0.89
CA GLN A 134 -28.14 16.37 0.52
C GLN A 134 -28.81 15.26 1.35
N GLN A 135 -28.14 14.14 1.57
CA GLN A 135 -28.70 13.01 2.33
C GLN A 135 -28.75 13.25 3.85
N GLN A 136 -27.78 14.00 4.39
CA GLN A 136 -27.76 14.34 5.81
C GLN A 136 -28.70 15.49 6.19
N GLY A 137 -29.17 16.26 5.20
CA GLY A 137 -30.00 17.46 5.39
C GLY A 137 -29.17 18.69 5.74
N GLU A 138 -29.85 19.84 5.90
CA GLU A 138 -29.21 21.11 6.26
C GLU A 138 -28.61 21.04 7.68
N SER A 139 -27.34 20.73 7.75
CA SER A 139 -26.56 20.87 8.99
C SER A 139 -25.92 22.25 9.04
N SER A 140 -25.79 22.81 10.24
CA SER A 140 -25.13 24.11 10.45
C SER A 140 -23.63 24.08 10.06
N GLU A 141 -23.03 22.91 9.99
CA GLU A 141 -21.62 22.71 9.62
C GLU A 141 -21.55 21.60 8.58
N PRO A 142 -20.87 21.81 7.43
CA PRO A 142 -20.72 20.78 6.41
C PRO A 142 -19.92 19.59 6.98
N PRO A 143 -20.32 18.36 6.66
CA PRO A 143 -19.60 17.17 7.10
C PRO A 143 -18.22 17.10 6.48
N TRP A 144 -17.28 16.55 7.23
CA TRP A 144 -15.95 16.22 6.72
C TRP A 144 -15.99 14.84 6.05
N VAL A 145 -15.76 14.79 4.74
CA VAL A 145 -16.06 13.61 3.93
C VAL A 145 -14.83 13.10 3.20
N ASP A 146 -14.59 11.81 3.24
CA ASP A 146 -13.74 11.09 2.28
C ASP A 146 -14.48 9.86 1.76
N PHE A 147 -14.00 9.25 0.68
CA PHE A 147 -14.74 8.19 0.01
C PHE A 147 -13.83 7.10 -0.56
N TYR A 148 -14.42 5.92 -0.76
CA TYR A 148 -13.84 4.79 -1.47
C TYR A 148 -14.62 4.54 -2.75
N VAL A 149 -13.93 4.51 -3.89
CA VAL A 149 -14.56 4.22 -5.18
C VAL A 149 -14.57 2.71 -5.39
N ILE A 150 -15.74 2.13 -5.59
CA ILE A 150 -15.88 0.73 -5.97
C ILE A 150 -15.42 0.61 -7.42
N GLN A 151 -14.54 -0.34 -7.72
CA GLN A 151 -13.93 -0.47 -9.05
C GLN A 151 -14.98 -0.84 -10.11
N ASP A 152 -14.85 -0.27 -11.30
CA ASP A 152 -15.80 -0.45 -12.41
C ASP A 152 -16.06 -1.93 -12.75
N ALA A 153 -15.03 -2.78 -12.70
CA ALA A 153 -15.18 -4.23 -12.91
C ALA A 153 -16.08 -4.93 -11.87
N ALA A 154 -16.22 -4.36 -10.67
CA ALA A 154 -17.15 -4.85 -9.66
C ALA A 154 -18.57 -4.33 -9.92
N ILE A 155 -18.70 -3.13 -10.51
CA ILE A 155 -19.97 -2.49 -10.85
C ILE A 155 -20.58 -3.10 -12.12
N GLU A 156 -19.78 -3.36 -13.16
CA GLU A 156 -20.26 -4.05 -14.38
C GLU A 156 -20.92 -5.41 -14.07
N ALA A 157 -20.57 -6.01 -12.94
CA ALA A 157 -21.23 -7.20 -12.45
C ALA A 157 -22.53 -6.91 -11.66
N LEU A 158 -22.77 -5.65 -11.26
CA LEU A 158 -23.96 -5.21 -10.52
C LEU A 158 -25.06 -4.67 -11.44
N GLU A 159 -24.70 -4.20 -12.63
CA GLU A 159 -25.67 -3.66 -13.59
C GLU A 159 -26.02 -4.72 -14.64
N GLU A 160 -27.30 -4.93 -14.88
CA GLU A 160 -27.74 -5.68 -16.08
C GLU A 160 -27.25 -4.91 -17.31
N PRO A 161 -26.62 -5.59 -18.32
CA PRO A 161 -26.08 -4.93 -19.49
C PRO A 161 -27.23 -4.30 -20.30
N THR A 162 -27.51 -3.04 -20.02
CA THR A 162 -28.40 -2.22 -20.85
C THR A 162 -27.53 -1.63 -21.95
N GLU A 163 -27.76 -2.05 -23.19
CA GLU A 163 -27.05 -1.52 -24.35
C GLU A 163 -27.14 0.02 -24.38
N GLY A 164 -26.01 0.70 -24.20
CA GLY A 164 -25.90 2.15 -24.27
C GLY A 164 -25.96 2.92 -22.96
N ALA A 165 -26.12 2.29 -21.80
CA ALA A 165 -26.04 2.94 -20.51
C ALA A 165 -24.57 3.19 -20.14
N VAL A 166 -24.21 4.45 -19.96
CA VAL A 166 -22.92 4.81 -19.35
C VAL A 166 -23.02 4.51 -17.86
N SER A 167 -22.29 3.50 -17.38
CA SER A 167 -22.30 3.04 -16.00
C SER A 167 -21.98 4.18 -15.03
N GLY A 168 -22.86 4.38 -14.04
CA GLY A 168 -22.63 5.30 -12.94
C GLY A 168 -21.48 4.82 -12.04
N LYS A 169 -20.96 5.69 -11.21
CA LYS A 169 -19.93 5.31 -10.21
C LYS A 169 -20.56 5.05 -8.85
N GLN A 170 -20.24 3.91 -8.27
CA GLN A 170 -20.62 3.61 -6.90
C GLN A 170 -19.46 3.92 -5.95
N VAL A 171 -19.78 4.56 -4.84
CA VAL A 171 -18.79 4.92 -3.82
C VAL A 171 -19.34 4.64 -2.42
N PHE A 172 -18.44 4.27 -1.51
CA PHE A 172 -18.68 4.36 -0.09
C PHE A 172 -18.19 5.72 0.39
N ALA A 173 -19.08 6.57 0.83
CA ALA A 173 -18.75 7.85 1.45
C ALA A 173 -18.71 7.69 2.98
N PHE A 174 -17.67 8.25 3.57
CA PHE A 174 -17.43 8.27 5.01
C PHE A 174 -17.45 9.72 5.47
N ALA A 175 -18.36 10.03 6.35
CA ALA A 175 -18.54 11.40 6.84
C ALA A 175 -18.43 11.46 8.35
N ILE A 176 -17.79 12.52 8.86
CA ILE A 176 -17.71 12.83 10.29
C ILE A 176 -18.04 14.31 10.54
N ASN A 177 -18.51 14.58 11.75
CA ASN A 177 -18.69 15.95 12.17
C ASN A 177 -17.33 16.61 12.46
N GLN A 178 -17.17 17.88 12.04
CA GLN A 178 -15.95 18.66 12.27
C GLN A 178 -15.60 18.75 13.76
N ARG A 179 -16.58 18.92 14.63
CA ARG A 179 -16.36 18.97 16.09
C ARG A 179 -15.76 17.68 16.64
N TYR A 180 -16.18 16.53 16.09
CA TYR A 180 -15.61 15.25 16.48
C TYR A 180 -14.13 15.17 16.09
N LEU A 181 -13.80 15.62 14.87
CA LEU A 181 -12.42 15.69 14.39
C LEU A 181 -11.54 16.58 15.29
N ASP A 182 -12.02 17.78 15.61
CA ASP A 182 -11.31 18.74 16.48
C ASP A 182 -11.13 18.16 17.90
N GLY A 183 -12.15 17.50 18.42
CA GLY A 183 -12.09 16.80 19.70
C GLY A 183 -11.07 15.67 19.72
N LEU A 184 -11.02 14.88 18.65
CA LEU A 184 -10.03 13.80 18.49
C LEU A 184 -8.60 14.35 18.40
N GLN A 185 -8.39 15.43 17.66
CA GLN A 185 -7.08 16.10 17.58
C GLN A 185 -6.63 16.64 18.96
N SER A 186 -7.56 17.22 19.73
CA SER A 186 -7.27 17.67 21.09
C SER A 186 -6.85 16.51 22.00
N GLN A 187 -7.60 15.41 21.98
CA GLN A 187 -7.27 14.21 22.76
C GLN A 187 -5.90 13.63 22.37
N CYS A 188 -5.57 13.60 21.07
CA CYS A 188 -4.26 13.17 20.60
C CYS A 188 -3.14 14.04 21.18
N ASN A 189 -3.32 15.37 21.15
CA ASN A 189 -2.33 16.31 21.66
C ASN A 189 -2.15 16.19 23.18
N GLU A 190 -3.25 16.04 23.94
CA GLU A 190 -3.22 15.82 25.38
C GLU A 190 -2.51 14.52 25.77
N ALA A 191 -2.72 13.46 24.98
CA ALA A 191 -2.06 12.17 25.16
C ALA A 191 -0.62 12.11 24.61
N GLY A 192 -0.13 13.20 24.01
CA GLY A 192 1.23 13.29 23.45
C GLY A 192 1.41 12.56 22.11
N PHE A 193 0.32 12.21 21.43
CA PHE A 193 0.37 11.59 20.11
C PHE A 193 0.20 12.61 18.98
N LYS A 194 0.92 12.38 17.88
CA LYS A 194 0.72 13.10 16.63
C LYS A 194 -0.24 12.29 15.74
N LEU A 195 -1.45 12.80 15.53
CA LEU A 195 -2.40 12.20 14.62
C LEU A 195 -1.84 12.20 13.18
N ALA A 196 -1.73 11.03 12.58
CA ALA A 196 -1.13 10.83 11.25
C ALA A 196 -2.19 10.54 10.18
N ALA A 197 -3.25 9.80 10.52
CA ALA A 197 -4.36 9.51 9.64
C ALA A 197 -5.61 9.12 10.46
N ILE A 198 -6.77 9.25 9.84
CA ILE A 198 -8.05 8.76 10.35
C ILE A 198 -8.67 7.89 9.27
N GLY A 199 -8.83 6.61 9.54
CA GLY A 199 -9.39 5.64 8.61
C GLY A 199 -10.72 5.06 9.06
N SER A 200 -11.26 4.16 8.23
CA SER A 200 -12.45 3.37 8.55
C SER A 200 -12.04 1.99 9.04
N ARG A 201 -12.59 1.57 10.17
CA ARG A 201 -12.41 0.22 10.70
C ARG A 201 -12.95 -0.85 9.76
N HIS A 202 -14.04 -0.57 9.02
CA HIS A 202 -14.68 -1.51 8.10
C HIS A 202 -13.84 -1.86 6.86
N LEU A 203 -13.09 -0.90 6.33
CA LEU A 203 -12.29 -1.12 5.12
C LEU A 203 -10.91 -1.73 5.41
N SER A 204 -10.39 -1.48 6.59
CA SER A 204 -9.01 -1.85 6.94
C SER A 204 -8.73 -3.36 6.90
N PRO A 205 -9.65 -4.27 7.35
CA PRO A 205 -9.41 -5.71 7.25
C PRO A 205 -9.29 -6.24 5.82
N LEU A 206 -9.84 -5.52 4.83
CA LEU A 206 -9.81 -5.92 3.42
C LEU A 206 -8.40 -5.95 2.81
N SER A 207 -7.45 -5.26 3.43
CA SER A 207 -6.02 -5.37 3.07
C SER A 207 -5.49 -6.79 3.28
N LEU A 208 -5.89 -7.43 4.39
CA LEU A 208 -5.52 -8.81 4.68
C LEU A 208 -6.22 -9.79 3.71
N LEU A 209 -7.45 -9.46 3.32
CA LEU A 209 -8.17 -10.23 2.30
C LEU A 209 -7.44 -10.20 0.96
N ARG A 210 -6.93 -9.05 0.54
CA ARG A 210 -6.10 -8.93 -0.68
C ARG A 210 -4.84 -9.79 -0.63
N GLN A 211 -4.16 -9.81 0.51
CA GLN A 211 -2.96 -10.63 0.70
C GLN A 211 -3.27 -12.13 0.72
N SER A 212 -4.48 -12.52 1.11
CA SER A 212 -4.91 -13.92 1.20
C SER A 212 -5.14 -14.60 -0.16
N GLY A 213 -5.12 -13.86 -1.26
CA GLY A 213 -5.24 -14.38 -2.62
C GLY A 213 -6.63 -14.91 -2.98
N VAL A 214 -7.69 -14.33 -2.44
CA VAL A 214 -9.07 -14.65 -2.85
C VAL A 214 -9.27 -14.27 -4.32
N PRO A 215 -9.77 -15.21 -5.16
CA PRO A 215 -9.95 -14.94 -6.59
C PRO A 215 -11.02 -13.86 -6.85
N ASN A 216 -10.78 -12.98 -7.81
CA ASN A 216 -11.77 -11.97 -8.23
C ASN A 216 -13.02 -12.58 -8.88
N SER A 217 -12.99 -13.88 -9.20
CA SER A 217 -14.13 -14.64 -9.73
C SER A 217 -15.00 -15.26 -8.63
N SER A 218 -14.78 -14.91 -7.35
CA SER A 218 -15.57 -15.44 -6.23
C SER A 218 -16.11 -14.29 -5.37
N VAL A 219 -17.20 -14.57 -4.67
CA VAL A 219 -17.73 -13.70 -3.62
C VAL A 219 -17.12 -14.12 -2.30
N ALA A 220 -16.53 -13.16 -1.58
CA ALA A 220 -16.01 -13.36 -0.24
C ALA A 220 -16.89 -12.63 0.78
N ILE A 221 -17.33 -13.34 1.82
CA ILE A 221 -17.98 -12.76 2.99
C ILE A 221 -16.92 -12.64 4.06
N SER A 222 -16.41 -11.43 4.25
CA SER A 222 -15.34 -11.11 5.20
C SER A 222 -15.94 -10.71 6.54
N ILE A 223 -15.55 -11.38 7.61
CA ILE A 223 -16.12 -11.22 8.96
C ILE A 223 -15.00 -10.84 9.93
N HIS A 224 -15.13 -9.66 10.51
CA HIS A 224 -14.29 -9.15 11.58
C HIS A 224 -15.09 -9.09 12.87
N LEU A 225 -14.78 -9.96 13.81
CA LEU A 225 -15.44 -10.05 15.10
C LEU A 225 -14.75 -9.17 16.12
N LEU A 226 -15.55 -8.39 16.83
CA LEU A 226 -15.17 -7.44 17.88
C LEU A 226 -15.96 -7.77 19.15
N THR A 227 -15.80 -7.01 20.21
CA THR A 227 -16.59 -7.21 21.44
C THR A 227 -18.04 -6.75 21.20
N GLY A 228 -18.95 -7.71 21.00
CA GLY A 228 -20.39 -7.44 20.83
C GLY A 228 -20.78 -6.88 19.46
N GLU A 229 -19.87 -6.82 18.49
CA GLU A 229 -20.13 -6.36 17.14
C GLU A 229 -19.36 -7.20 16.12
N ALA A 230 -20.00 -7.57 15.01
CA ALA A 230 -19.37 -8.15 13.84
C ALA A 230 -19.45 -7.15 12.67
N GLU A 231 -18.32 -6.87 12.05
CA GLU A 231 -18.25 -6.16 10.79
C GLU A 231 -18.19 -7.16 9.65
N VAL A 232 -19.18 -7.09 8.77
CA VAL A 232 -19.32 -7.98 7.63
C VAL A 232 -19.16 -7.19 6.35
N ALA A 233 -18.24 -7.61 5.51
CA ALA A 233 -18.06 -7.06 4.16
C ALA A 233 -18.33 -8.14 3.13
N ILE A 234 -19.23 -7.87 2.20
CA ILE A 234 -19.42 -8.69 1.01
C ILE A 234 -18.51 -8.14 -0.07
N CYS A 235 -17.62 -8.97 -0.58
CA CYS A 235 -16.60 -8.58 -1.53
C CYS A 235 -16.66 -9.43 -2.79
N ARG A 236 -16.27 -8.85 -3.92
CA ARG A 236 -15.88 -9.62 -5.10
C ARG A 236 -14.35 -9.72 -5.11
N GLY A 237 -13.83 -10.91 -4.86
CA GLY A 237 -12.41 -11.04 -4.52
C GLY A 237 -12.07 -10.24 -3.25
N SER A 238 -11.32 -9.16 -3.38
CA SER A 238 -10.98 -8.24 -2.27
C SER A 238 -11.66 -6.87 -2.37
N GLU A 239 -12.51 -6.66 -3.38
CA GLU A 239 -13.20 -5.41 -3.62
C GLU A 239 -14.54 -5.40 -2.88
N PRO A 240 -14.78 -4.47 -1.94
CA PRO A 240 -16.02 -4.43 -1.18
C PRO A 240 -17.19 -3.97 -2.05
N LEU A 241 -18.28 -4.73 -2.00
CA LEU A 241 -19.56 -4.41 -2.62
C LEU A 241 -20.57 -3.89 -1.60
N MET A 242 -20.49 -4.41 -0.37
CA MET A 242 -21.40 -4.04 0.72
C MET A 242 -20.68 -4.13 2.07
N LEU A 243 -20.96 -3.19 2.95
CA LEU A 243 -20.42 -3.12 4.31
C LEU A 243 -21.57 -3.11 5.31
N ARG A 244 -21.50 -3.94 6.34
CA ARG A 244 -22.52 -4.07 7.39
C ARG A 244 -21.87 -4.22 8.77
N SER A 245 -22.62 -3.79 9.78
CA SER A 245 -22.30 -4.06 11.19
C SER A 245 -23.48 -4.77 11.84
N ILE A 246 -23.21 -5.82 12.57
CA ILE A 246 -24.18 -6.65 13.28
C ILE A 246 -23.84 -6.58 14.76
N ARG A 247 -24.76 -6.16 15.60
CA ARG A 247 -24.60 -6.23 17.06
C ARG A 247 -25.02 -7.61 17.57
N TYR A 248 -24.24 -8.18 18.45
CA TYR A 248 -24.52 -9.48 19.03
C TYR A 248 -24.14 -9.54 20.53
N SER A 249 -24.67 -10.56 21.23
CA SER A 249 -24.18 -10.94 22.55
C SER A 249 -23.10 -12.00 22.42
N ALA A 250 -21.94 -11.78 23.00
CA ALA A 250 -20.77 -12.70 22.88
C ALA A 250 -20.88 -14.00 23.70
N GLU A 251 -22.07 -14.35 24.21
CA GLU A 251 -22.26 -15.51 25.07
C GLU A 251 -22.44 -16.82 24.29
N ASP A 252 -22.93 -16.76 23.04
CA ASP A 252 -23.28 -17.92 22.24
C ASP A 252 -22.72 -17.80 20.80
N PRO A 253 -21.60 -18.48 20.49
CA PRO A 253 -21.00 -18.45 19.17
C PRO A 253 -21.89 -18.99 18.05
N GLU A 254 -22.76 -19.99 18.33
CA GLU A 254 -23.66 -20.59 17.35
C GLU A 254 -24.74 -19.58 16.94
N ARG A 255 -25.31 -18.89 17.92
CA ARG A 255 -26.30 -17.83 17.67
C ARG A 255 -25.69 -16.65 16.92
N VAL A 256 -24.44 -16.31 17.21
CA VAL A 256 -23.73 -15.25 16.46
C VAL A 256 -23.51 -15.68 15.01
N ALA A 257 -23.12 -16.93 14.77
CA ALA A 257 -22.97 -17.49 13.42
C ALA A 257 -24.30 -17.44 12.65
N GLU A 258 -25.42 -17.83 13.28
CA GLU A 258 -26.76 -17.74 12.67
C GLU A 258 -27.16 -16.30 12.30
N GLN A 259 -26.86 -15.34 13.18
CA GLN A 259 -27.14 -13.92 12.90
C GLN A 259 -26.32 -13.40 11.73
N ILE A 260 -25.03 -13.77 11.68
CA ILE A 260 -24.13 -13.39 10.59
C ILE A 260 -24.57 -14.04 9.28
N ASP A 261 -24.92 -15.34 9.29
CA ASP A 261 -25.41 -16.05 8.13
C ASP A 261 -26.70 -15.42 7.59
N THR A 262 -27.66 -15.13 8.48
CA THR A 262 -28.92 -14.48 8.11
C THR A 262 -28.69 -13.13 7.44
N GLU A 263 -27.84 -12.28 8.01
CA GLU A 263 -27.57 -10.95 7.43
C GLU A 263 -26.73 -11.06 6.14
N ALA A 264 -25.77 -11.98 6.07
CA ALA A 264 -25.01 -12.22 4.86
C ALA A 264 -25.89 -12.70 3.71
N ASN A 265 -26.79 -13.65 3.97
CA ASN A 265 -27.76 -14.13 2.98
C ASN A 265 -28.71 -13.02 2.54
N ARG A 266 -29.19 -12.19 3.48
CA ARG A 266 -29.98 -11.00 3.15
C ARG A 266 -29.19 -10.05 2.24
N CYS A 267 -27.93 -9.80 2.52
CA CYS A 267 -27.07 -8.97 1.68
C CYS A 267 -26.85 -9.58 0.30
N LEU A 268 -26.60 -10.90 0.23
CA LEU A 268 -26.44 -11.60 -1.05
C LEU A 268 -27.69 -11.53 -1.94
N THR A 269 -28.90 -11.54 -1.35
CA THR A 269 -30.15 -11.39 -2.12
C THR A 269 -30.34 -9.99 -2.71
N LEU A 270 -29.63 -8.99 -2.18
CA LEU A 270 -29.65 -7.61 -2.71
C LEU A 270 -28.64 -7.41 -3.85
N LEU A 271 -27.76 -8.37 -4.06
CA LEU A 271 -26.80 -8.33 -5.16
C LEU A 271 -27.42 -8.86 -6.45
N PRO A 272 -26.94 -8.44 -7.62
CA PRO A 272 -27.37 -8.95 -8.91
C PRO A 272 -27.23 -10.47 -9.01
N GLN A 273 -28.13 -11.13 -9.75
CA GLN A 273 -28.13 -12.58 -9.93
C GLN A 273 -26.81 -13.12 -10.49
N SER A 274 -26.13 -12.35 -11.34
CA SER A 274 -24.82 -12.69 -11.89
C SER A 274 -23.73 -12.94 -10.83
N LEU A 275 -23.85 -12.32 -9.65
CA LEU A 275 -22.97 -12.56 -8.51
C LEU A 275 -23.43 -13.74 -7.66
N GLY A 276 -24.74 -14.05 -7.64
CA GLY A 276 -25.30 -15.21 -6.91
C GLY A 276 -24.86 -16.57 -7.47
N GLU A 277 -24.40 -16.61 -8.73
CA GLU A 277 -23.84 -17.81 -9.37
C GLU A 277 -22.36 -18.06 -9.04
N LEU A 278 -21.68 -17.08 -8.43
CA LEU A 278 -20.27 -17.21 -8.07
C LEU A 278 -20.10 -18.08 -6.81
N ALA A 279 -18.94 -18.70 -6.73
CA ALA A 279 -18.57 -19.44 -5.52
C ALA A 279 -18.44 -18.47 -4.33
N VAL A 280 -19.17 -18.78 -3.24
CA VAL A 280 -19.13 -18.00 -2.02
C VAL A 280 -18.10 -18.61 -1.06
N SER A 281 -17.24 -17.76 -0.50
CA SER A 281 -16.25 -18.12 0.52
C SER A 281 -16.45 -17.27 1.76
N TRP A 282 -16.45 -17.89 2.92
CA TRP A 282 -16.54 -17.23 4.22
C TRP A 282 -15.14 -17.01 4.78
N ILE A 283 -14.80 -15.79 5.08
CA ILE A 283 -13.50 -15.40 5.58
C ILE A 283 -13.67 -14.85 6.99
N VAL A 284 -13.16 -15.54 7.97
CA VAL A 284 -13.19 -15.10 9.37
C VAL A 284 -11.77 -14.73 9.80
N TYR A 285 -11.61 -13.53 10.37
CA TYR A 285 -10.30 -13.15 10.92
C TYR A 285 -10.15 -13.72 12.33
N GLU A 286 -9.04 -14.43 12.54
CA GLU A 286 -8.70 -15.07 13.82
C GLU A 286 -8.21 -14.02 14.82
N THR A 287 -9.14 -13.34 15.47
CA THR A 287 -8.84 -12.30 16.45
C THR A 287 -8.80 -12.80 17.90
N GLY A 288 -9.18 -14.06 18.13
CA GLY A 288 -9.21 -14.71 19.45
C GLY A 288 -10.01 -16.01 19.44
N ASP A 289 -10.19 -16.61 20.62
CA ASP A 289 -10.88 -17.89 20.78
C ASP A 289 -12.34 -17.84 20.33
N PHE A 290 -13.03 -16.75 20.64
CA PHE A 290 -14.41 -16.55 20.23
C PHE A 290 -14.55 -16.56 18.70
N ALA A 291 -13.63 -15.90 17.98
CA ALA A 291 -13.64 -15.89 16.52
C ALA A 291 -13.45 -17.30 15.94
N ARG A 292 -12.60 -18.12 16.55
CA ARG A 292 -12.44 -19.54 16.15
C ARG A 292 -13.70 -20.36 16.39
N GLN A 293 -14.42 -20.12 17.49
CA GLN A 293 -15.68 -20.80 17.79
C GLN A 293 -16.77 -20.40 16.80
N VAL A 294 -16.93 -19.12 16.51
CA VAL A 294 -17.87 -18.63 15.48
C VAL A 294 -17.50 -19.20 14.10
N ALA A 295 -16.21 -19.22 13.73
CA ALA A 295 -15.78 -19.81 12.46
C ALA A 295 -16.16 -21.30 12.35
N LYS A 296 -16.03 -22.07 13.43
CA LYS A 296 -16.48 -23.48 13.47
C LYS A 296 -18.00 -23.60 13.35
N ALA A 297 -18.75 -22.70 13.96
CA ALA A 297 -20.20 -22.69 13.86
C ALA A 297 -20.66 -22.36 12.42
N VAL A 298 -20.00 -21.37 11.77
CA VAL A 298 -20.26 -21.07 10.34
C VAL A 298 -19.86 -22.26 9.45
N GLU A 299 -18.73 -22.91 9.72
CA GLU A 299 -18.29 -24.09 8.96
C GLU A 299 -19.27 -25.27 9.09
N ALA A 300 -19.94 -25.39 10.22
CA ALA A 300 -20.99 -26.41 10.41
C ALA A 300 -22.24 -26.12 9.53
N GLN A 301 -22.54 -24.85 9.26
CA GLN A 301 -23.64 -24.41 8.39
C GLN A 301 -23.24 -24.44 6.91
N GLU A 302 -22.01 -24.06 6.59
CA GLU A 302 -21.47 -23.91 5.24
C GLU A 302 -20.17 -24.72 5.04
N PRO A 303 -20.25 -26.06 5.01
CA PRO A 303 -19.09 -26.93 4.99
C PRO A 303 -18.15 -26.70 3.81
N GLY A 304 -16.85 -26.60 4.08
CA GLY A 304 -15.79 -26.46 3.09
C GLY A 304 -15.71 -25.06 2.47
N LYS A 305 -16.46 -24.09 2.99
CA LYS A 305 -16.47 -22.72 2.47
C LYS A 305 -15.79 -21.71 3.41
N VAL A 306 -15.51 -22.09 4.65
CA VAL A 306 -14.93 -21.20 5.66
C VAL A 306 -13.40 -21.24 5.62
N ARG A 307 -12.82 -20.05 5.60
CA ARG A 307 -11.37 -19.87 5.71
C ARG A 307 -11.06 -18.94 6.87
N LEU A 308 -10.22 -19.40 7.77
CA LEU A 308 -9.71 -18.60 8.87
C LEU A 308 -8.42 -17.89 8.43
N ILE A 309 -8.35 -16.57 8.64
CA ILE A 309 -7.17 -15.76 8.36
C ILE A 309 -6.59 -15.26 9.68
N ASP A 310 -5.36 -15.66 9.99
CA ASP A 310 -4.58 -15.06 11.08
C ASP A 310 -4.09 -13.66 10.64
N PRO A 311 -4.56 -12.58 11.28
CA PRO A 311 -4.15 -11.22 10.93
C PRO A 311 -2.64 -10.99 11.08
N LEU A 312 -1.99 -11.74 11.98
CA LEU A 312 -0.56 -11.62 12.24
C LEU A 312 0.30 -12.53 11.36
N SER A 313 -0.32 -13.27 10.44
CA SER A 313 0.41 -14.08 9.46
C SER A 313 1.27 -13.14 8.59
N GLY A 314 2.57 -13.33 8.58
CA GLY A 314 3.50 -12.46 7.84
C GLY A 314 4.18 -11.37 8.68
N TRP A 315 3.75 -11.16 9.93
CA TRP A 315 4.45 -10.32 10.88
C TRP A 315 5.40 -11.15 11.75
N SER A 316 6.62 -10.67 11.94
CA SER A 316 7.60 -11.30 12.85
C SER A 316 7.68 -10.47 14.13
N GLY A 317 6.77 -10.66 15.03
CA GLY A 317 6.75 -10.00 16.34
C GLY A 317 6.27 -10.96 17.42
N SER A 318 6.15 -10.48 18.66
CA SER A 318 5.50 -11.26 19.70
C SER A 318 4.05 -11.51 19.32
N ARG A 319 3.64 -12.78 19.32
CA ARG A 319 2.23 -13.15 19.16
C ARG A 319 1.45 -13.00 20.46
N GLU A 320 2.14 -12.76 21.57
CA GLU A 320 1.50 -12.49 22.84
C GLU A 320 1.11 -11.02 22.91
N PRO A 321 -0.18 -10.73 23.14
CA PRO A 321 -0.68 -9.38 23.26
C PRO A 321 -0.24 -8.75 24.58
N TYR A 322 0.07 -7.46 24.56
CA TYR A 322 0.18 -6.68 25.78
C TYR A 322 -1.22 -6.36 26.29
N LEU A 323 -1.57 -6.93 27.43
CA LEU A 323 -2.89 -6.76 28.05
C LEU A 323 -2.77 -5.90 29.29
N SER A 324 -3.73 -5.00 29.50
CA SER A 324 -3.90 -4.37 30.80
C SER A 324 -4.23 -5.42 31.88
N ASN A 325 -3.84 -5.14 33.12
CA ASN A 325 -3.96 -6.12 34.21
C ASN A 325 -5.40 -6.62 34.41
N ASP A 326 -6.39 -5.78 34.14
CA ASP A 326 -7.81 -6.10 34.31
C ASP A 326 -8.32 -7.09 33.25
N LEU A 327 -7.70 -7.13 32.07
CA LEU A 327 -8.10 -8.03 30.98
C LEU A 327 -7.48 -9.42 31.08
N ARG A 328 -6.43 -9.61 31.88
CA ARG A 328 -5.78 -10.92 32.05
C ARG A 328 -6.70 -11.96 32.65
N SER A 329 -7.70 -11.54 33.43
CA SER A 329 -8.69 -12.43 34.04
C SER A 329 -9.86 -12.80 33.11
N SER A 330 -10.06 -12.07 31.99
CA SER A 330 -11.18 -12.25 31.05
C SER A 330 -10.75 -12.72 29.66
N LEU A 331 -9.59 -13.32 29.56
CA LEU A 331 -8.90 -13.72 28.31
C LEU A 331 -9.72 -14.60 27.34
N GLY A 332 -10.85 -15.20 27.76
CA GLY A 332 -11.63 -16.08 26.90
C GLY A 332 -12.67 -15.38 26.00
N SER A 333 -13.07 -14.18 26.34
CA SER A 333 -14.20 -13.47 25.70
C SER A 333 -13.80 -12.23 24.90
N VAL A 334 -12.60 -11.69 25.09
CA VAL A 334 -12.13 -10.46 24.43
C VAL A 334 -11.19 -10.83 23.29
N PRO A 335 -11.35 -10.22 22.10
CA PRO A 335 -10.37 -10.35 21.03
C PRO A 335 -8.98 -9.90 21.50
N THR A 336 -7.94 -10.67 21.15
CA THR A 336 -6.56 -10.38 21.55
C THR A 336 -5.81 -9.54 20.51
N THR A 337 -6.32 -9.51 19.28
CA THR A 337 -5.78 -8.71 18.19
C THR A 337 -6.91 -8.12 17.36
N SER A 338 -6.60 -7.18 16.50
CA SER A 338 -7.57 -6.56 15.59
C SER A 338 -7.11 -6.66 14.14
N ALA A 339 -7.93 -7.34 13.31
CA ALA A 339 -7.69 -7.41 11.88
C ALA A 339 -7.70 -6.02 11.22
N ALA A 340 -8.50 -5.09 11.73
CA ALA A 340 -8.55 -3.72 11.21
C ALA A 340 -7.23 -2.98 11.46
N ASN A 341 -6.66 -3.07 12.67
CA ASN A 341 -5.41 -2.40 12.98
C ASN A 341 -4.25 -2.94 12.15
N VAL A 342 -4.16 -4.28 12.04
CA VAL A 342 -3.12 -4.94 11.25
C VAL A 342 -3.28 -4.64 9.76
N GLY A 343 -4.51 -4.67 9.25
CA GLY A 343 -4.81 -4.35 7.86
C GLY A 343 -4.50 -2.91 7.49
N ALA A 344 -4.82 -1.94 8.36
CA ALA A 344 -4.46 -0.54 8.16
C ALA A 344 -2.94 -0.32 8.21
N ALA A 345 -2.24 -1.02 9.11
CA ALA A 345 -0.78 -0.98 9.16
C ALA A 345 -0.17 -1.53 7.86
N ALA A 346 -0.73 -2.62 7.32
CA ALA A 346 -0.32 -3.18 6.03
C ALA A 346 -0.54 -2.19 4.88
N ASP A 347 -1.72 -1.56 4.78
CA ASP A 347 -1.99 -0.54 3.75
C ASP A 347 -1.01 0.64 3.83
N LEU A 348 -0.71 1.13 5.03
CA LEU A 348 0.22 2.23 5.23
C LEU A 348 1.67 1.87 4.87
N LEU A 349 2.07 0.63 5.08
CA LEU A 349 3.41 0.15 4.72
C LEU A 349 3.53 -0.14 3.22
N GLU A 350 2.52 -0.76 2.61
CA GLU A 350 2.54 -1.14 1.19
C GLU A 350 2.20 0.03 0.28
N ARG A 351 1.14 0.77 0.59
CA ARG A 351 0.55 1.81 -0.26
C ARG A 351 0.88 3.22 0.20
N GLN A 352 1.45 3.38 1.40
CA GLN A 352 1.73 4.66 2.05
C GLN A 352 0.48 5.52 2.29
N SER A 353 -0.71 4.96 2.16
CA SER A 353 -1.98 5.64 2.37
C SER A 353 -3.07 4.64 2.76
N LEU A 354 -4.03 5.10 3.56
CA LEU A 354 -5.26 4.35 3.79
C LEU A 354 -6.20 4.49 2.59
N PRO A 355 -7.08 3.52 2.35
CA PRO A 355 -8.13 3.60 1.31
C PRO A 355 -9.02 4.84 1.48
N VAL A 356 -9.31 5.18 2.73
CA VAL A 356 -10.02 6.39 3.18
C VAL A 356 -9.20 7.04 4.28
N ASN A 357 -8.98 8.35 4.16
CA ASN A 357 -8.26 9.13 5.16
C ASN A 357 -8.98 10.45 5.45
N LEU A 358 -9.80 10.46 6.48
CA LEU A 358 -10.57 11.63 6.90
C LEU A 358 -9.71 12.79 7.40
N LEU A 359 -8.44 12.57 7.77
CA LEU A 359 -7.53 13.67 8.12
C LEU A 359 -7.03 14.43 6.88
N ALA A 360 -6.90 13.72 5.75
CA ALA A 360 -6.47 14.28 4.48
C ALA A 360 -7.38 13.74 3.35
N PRO A 361 -8.65 14.16 3.32
CA PRO A 361 -9.63 13.64 2.37
C PRO A 361 -9.26 14.01 0.94
N LYS A 362 -9.76 13.21 0.01
CA LYS A 362 -9.64 13.48 -1.43
C LYS A 362 -10.35 14.79 -1.74
N ARG A 363 -9.66 15.70 -2.38
CA ARG A 363 -10.19 17.02 -2.74
C ARG A 363 -10.13 17.20 -4.25
N ALA A 364 -11.09 17.91 -4.78
CA ALA A 364 -11.05 18.35 -6.17
C ALA A 364 -9.75 19.13 -6.42
N PRO A 365 -9.10 18.96 -7.57
CA PRO A 365 -7.93 19.73 -7.92
C PRO A 365 -8.28 21.23 -7.85
N ALA A 366 -7.41 22.00 -7.21
CA ALA A 366 -7.62 23.44 -7.13
C ALA A 366 -7.79 24.02 -8.53
N PRO A 367 -8.78 24.88 -8.75
CA PRO A 367 -8.97 25.49 -10.05
C PRO A 367 -7.68 26.17 -10.49
N PRO A 368 -7.30 26.01 -11.76
CA PRO A 368 -6.05 26.57 -12.25
C PRO A 368 -6.04 28.07 -11.97
N ASN A 369 -5.04 28.51 -11.21
CA ASN A 369 -4.93 29.90 -10.78
C ASN A 369 -4.96 30.83 -12.00
N PRO A 370 -5.98 31.70 -12.14
CA PRO A 370 -6.11 32.57 -13.28
C PRO A 370 -4.88 33.48 -13.49
N TRP A 371 -4.15 33.78 -12.41
CA TRP A 371 -2.92 34.55 -12.44
C TRP A 371 -1.80 33.88 -13.24
N ILE A 372 -1.77 32.53 -13.29
CA ILE A 372 -0.81 31.79 -14.10
C ILE A 372 -1.09 31.99 -15.58
N ARG A 373 -2.38 32.03 -15.99
CA ARG A 373 -2.78 32.31 -17.36
C ARG A 373 -2.47 33.77 -17.76
N TRP A 374 -2.75 34.71 -16.88
CA TRP A 374 -2.41 36.13 -17.10
C TRP A 374 -0.90 36.38 -17.04
N GLY A 375 -0.17 35.65 -16.17
CA GLY A 375 1.29 35.68 -16.13
C GLY A 375 1.94 35.11 -17.38
N ALA A 376 1.37 34.05 -17.97
CA ALA A 376 1.85 33.49 -19.23
C ALA A 376 1.57 34.43 -20.41
N LEU A 377 0.38 35.06 -20.45
CA LEU A 377 0.04 36.07 -21.47
C LEU A 377 0.87 37.35 -21.30
N GLY A 378 1.05 37.83 -20.07
CA GLY A 378 1.92 38.97 -19.76
C GLY A 378 3.40 38.67 -20.08
N GLY A 379 3.86 37.44 -19.83
CA GLY A 379 5.21 36.98 -20.21
C GLY A 379 5.41 36.93 -21.72
N LEU A 380 4.40 36.45 -22.46
CA LEU A 380 4.41 36.48 -23.94
C LEU A 380 4.39 37.93 -24.51
N GLY A 381 3.59 38.82 -23.91
CA GLY A 381 3.54 40.23 -24.28
C GLY A 381 4.85 40.96 -24.02
N THR A 382 5.48 40.72 -22.88
CA THR A 382 6.82 41.25 -22.54
C THR A 382 7.91 40.66 -23.44
N ALA A 383 7.85 39.36 -23.73
CA ALA A 383 8.79 38.73 -24.66
C ALA A 383 8.66 39.30 -26.07
N ALA A 384 7.42 39.55 -26.55
CA ALA A 384 7.17 40.18 -27.86
C ALA A 384 7.64 41.65 -27.89
N ALA A 385 7.42 42.43 -26.81
CA ALA A 385 7.90 43.81 -26.71
C ALA A 385 9.44 43.89 -26.63
N LEU A 386 10.08 42.94 -25.93
CA LEU A 386 11.55 42.83 -25.88
C LEU A 386 12.12 42.36 -27.21
N ALA A 387 11.44 41.42 -27.91
CA ALA A 387 11.85 41.02 -29.28
C ALA A 387 11.69 42.17 -30.29
N GLY A 388 10.59 42.94 -30.24
CA GLY A 388 10.39 44.12 -31.07
C GLY A 388 11.40 45.24 -30.80
N GLY A 389 11.72 45.49 -29.51
CA GLY A 389 12.77 46.43 -29.11
C GLY A 389 14.17 45.98 -29.53
N TYR A 390 14.42 44.66 -29.46
CA TYR A 390 15.66 44.06 -29.94
C TYR A 390 15.85 44.24 -31.46
N PHE A 391 14.79 44.01 -32.25
CA PHE A 391 14.84 44.23 -33.72
C PHE A 391 15.07 45.69 -34.11
N LEU A 392 14.60 46.66 -33.32
CA LEU A 392 14.83 48.08 -33.57
C LEU A 392 16.24 48.57 -33.15
N LEU A 393 16.91 47.80 -32.32
CA LEU A 393 18.26 48.11 -31.81
C LEU A 393 19.37 47.21 -32.38
N SER A 394 19.02 46.23 -33.23
CA SER A 394 19.96 45.22 -33.75
C SER A 394 21.09 45.82 -34.60
N ASP A 395 20.82 46.90 -35.34
CA ASP A 395 21.84 47.53 -36.21
C ASP A 395 23.01 48.18 -35.46
N VAL A 396 22.84 48.39 -34.15
CA VAL A 396 23.92 49.00 -33.32
C VAL A 396 24.76 47.94 -32.60
N TRP A 397 24.32 46.68 -32.54
CA TRP A 397 24.92 45.63 -31.75
C TRP A 397 25.67 44.56 -32.56
N GLU A 398 25.49 44.53 -33.88
CA GLU A 398 26.13 43.52 -34.74
C GLU A 398 27.65 43.53 -34.68
N LEU A 399 28.25 44.71 -34.52
CA LEU A 399 29.72 44.87 -34.41
C LEU A 399 30.29 44.48 -33.04
N ARG A 400 29.49 44.44 -31.95
CA ARG A 400 29.94 43.98 -30.63
C ARG A 400 29.76 42.47 -30.44
N ASP A 401 28.85 41.86 -31.17
CA ASP A 401 28.53 40.42 -31.00
C ASP A 401 29.54 39.49 -31.68
N GLU A 402 30.22 39.96 -32.73
CA GLU A 402 31.22 39.11 -33.41
C GLU A 402 32.44 38.80 -32.55
N VAL A 403 32.86 39.72 -31.69
CA VAL A 403 33.95 39.49 -30.72
C VAL A 403 33.46 38.70 -29.49
N ALA A 404 32.23 38.95 -29.05
CA ALA A 404 31.64 38.21 -27.93
C ALA A 404 31.28 36.78 -28.32
N SER A 405 30.87 36.53 -29.59
CA SER A 405 30.53 35.17 -30.06
C SER A 405 31.72 34.24 -30.16
N LEU A 406 32.89 34.76 -30.55
CA LEU A 406 34.13 33.97 -30.56
C LEU A 406 34.63 33.64 -29.13
N GLN A 407 34.44 34.50 -28.15
CA GLN A 407 34.74 34.20 -26.75
C GLN A 407 33.73 33.27 -26.08
N SER A 408 32.42 33.34 -26.50
CA SER A 408 31.41 32.44 -25.97
C SER A 408 31.51 31.02 -26.55
N SER A 409 31.85 30.89 -27.85
CA SER A 409 32.02 29.59 -28.50
C SER A 409 33.20 28.80 -27.88
N LEU A 410 34.26 29.47 -27.48
CA LEU A 410 35.37 28.86 -26.71
C LEU A 410 34.91 28.39 -25.30
N LYS A 411 34.11 29.22 -24.64
CA LYS A 411 33.57 28.87 -23.30
C LYS A 411 32.53 27.73 -23.35
N ASP A 412 31.71 27.69 -24.39
CA ASP A 412 30.70 26.66 -24.56
C ASP A 412 31.30 25.32 -24.98
N THR A 413 32.36 25.33 -25.81
CA THR A 413 33.11 24.12 -26.14
C THR A 413 33.75 23.50 -24.90
N VAL A 414 34.32 24.31 -24.02
CA VAL A 414 34.89 23.85 -22.72
C VAL A 414 33.78 23.31 -21.81
N LYS A 415 32.61 23.96 -21.78
CA LYS A 415 31.49 23.57 -20.94
C LYS A 415 30.77 22.29 -21.44
N VAL A 416 30.73 22.12 -22.77
CA VAL A 416 30.22 20.90 -23.39
C VAL A 416 31.17 19.73 -23.13
N THR A 417 32.47 19.97 -23.26
CA THR A 417 33.50 18.95 -22.94
C THR A 417 33.43 18.52 -21.47
N SER A 418 33.29 19.48 -20.54
CA SER A 418 33.16 19.13 -19.11
C SER A 418 31.87 18.34 -18.78
N LYS A 419 30.73 18.66 -19.45
CA LYS A 419 29.50 17.88 -19.29
C LYS A 419 29.56 16.49 -19.91
N TYR A 420 30.29 16.31 -20.98
CA TYR A 420 30.54 14.98 -21.53
C TYR A 420 31.47 14.16 -20.64
N GLN A 421 32.45 14.82 -20.03
CA GLN A 421 33.33 14.19 -19.04
C GLN A 421 32.54 13.70 -17.83
N GLU A 422 31.70 14.58 -17.24
CA GLU A 422 30.84 14.24 -16.10
C GLU A 422 29.84 13.10 -16.41
N LYS A 423 29.28 13.09 -17.62
CA LYS A 423 28.42 11.98 -18.06
C LYS A 423 29.19 10.69 -18.31
N SER A 424 30.42 10.78 -18.82
CA SER A 424 31.30 9.63 -18.99
C SER A 424 31.65 9.00 -17.65
N ASP A 425 31.91 9.83 -16.65
CA ASP A 425 32.20 9.37 -15.29
C ASP A 425 30.97 8.74 -14.61
N GLN A 426 29.76 9.29 -14.87
CA GLN A 426 28.51 8.70 -14.40
C GLN A 426 28.20 7.36 -15.09
N VAL A 427 28.48 7.24 -16.38
CA VAL A 427 28.31 5.97 -17.11
C VAL A 427 29.31 4.93 -16.60
N ALA A 428 30.56 5.32 -16.35
CA ALA A 428 31.57 4.42 -15.79
C ALA A 428 31.19 3.96 -14.37
N LEU A 429 30.57 4.83 -13.56
CA LEU A 429 30.07 4.50 -12.23
C LEU A 429 28.89 3.51 -12.31
N VAL A 430 27.96 3.71 -13.25
CA VAL A 430 26.82 2.81 -13.49
C VAL A 430 27.30 1.47 -14.06
N GLU A 431 28.27 1.49 -14.98
CA GLU A 431 28.88 0.26 -15.52
C GLU A 431 29.60 -0.54 -14.43
N SER A 432 30.33 0.13 -13.52
CA SER A 432 30.96 -0.55 -12.39
C SER A 432 29.92 -1.15 -11.43
N TRP A 433 28.82 -0.44 -11.18
CA TRP A 433 27.73 -0.92 -10.32
C TRP A 433 26.98 -2.10 -10.95
N LEU A 434 26.75 -2.09 -12.27
CA LEU A 434 26.10 -3.18 -13.00
C LEU A 434 26.99 -4.41 -13.13
N SER A 435 28.31 -4.25 -13.17
CA SER A 435 29.26 -5.37 -13.24
C SER A 435 29.33 -6.18 -11.95
N ASP A 436 28.94 -5.56 -10.82
CA ASP A 436 28.98 -6.20 -9.50
C ASP A 436 27.65 -6.90 -9.09
N GLN A 437 26.65 -6.88 -9.96
CA GLN A 437 25.36 -7.55 -9.68
C GLN A 437 25.43 -9.06 -9.97
N VAL A 438 25.13 -9.84 -8.95
CA VAL A 438 24.98 -11.29 -9.05
C VAL A 438 23.53 -11.62 -9.44
N ASP A 439 23.34 -12.38 -10.51
CA ASP A 439 22.03 -12.98 -10.81
C ASP A 439 21.81 -14.21 -9.92
N TRP A 440 21.36 -13.94 -8.69
CA TRP A 440 21.10 -14.99 -7.72
C TRP A 440 20.07 -16.02 -8.16
N VAL A 441 19.12 -15.64 -9.01
CA VAL A 441 18.07 -16.55 -9.49
C VAL A 441 18.67 -17.58 -10.44
N ALA A 442 19.53 -17.15 -11.35
CA ALA A 442 20.24 -18.04 -12.26
C ALA A 442 21.18 -18.97 -11.49
N GLU A 443 21.92 -18.46 -10.51
CA GLU A 443 22.85 -19.26 -9.70
C GLU A 443 22.12 -20.28 -8.82
N LEU A 444 21.00 -19.89 -8.21
CA LEU A 444 20.18 -20.79 -7.40
C LEU A 444 19.50 -21.86 -8.27
N SER A 445 19.10 -21.53 -9.48
CA SER A 445 18.53 -22.49 -10.45
C SER A 445 19.57 -23.53 -10.89
N ASP A 446 20.82 -23.09 -11.16
CA ASP A 446 21.92 -23.99 -11.51
C ASP A 446 22.31 -24.90 -10.34
N LEU A 447 22.32 -24.36 -9.13
CA LEU A 447 22.53 -25.14 -7.92
C LEU A 447 21.40 -26.15 -7.70
N ALA A 448 20.14 -25.73 -7.83
CA ALA A 448 18.97 -26.59 -7.62
C ALA A 448 18.95 -27.79 -8.57
N ALA A 449 19.41 -27.62 -9.81
CA ALA A 449 19.54 -28.71 -10.80
C ALA A 449 20.59 -29.77 -10.41
N ARG A 450 21.47 -29.46 -9.46
CA ARG A 450 22.55 -30.37 -8.99
C ARG A 450 22.23 -31.03 -7.66
N LEU A 451 21.17 -30.55 -6.96
CA LEU A 451 20.74 -31.15 -5.71
C LEU A 451 20.10 -32.53 -5.94
N PRO A 452 20.20 -33.46 -4.99
CA PRO A 452 19.53 -34.75 -5.05
C PRO A 452 18.01 -34.60 -4.91
N ASP A 453 17.29 -35.65 -5.25
CA ASP A 453 15.83 -35.68 -5.13
C ASP A 453 15.37 -35.44 -3.70
N GLY A 454 14.19 -34.82 -3.55
CA GLY A 454 13.61 -34.48 -2.25
C GLY A 454 13.32 -35.70 -1.34
N GLN A 455 13.35 -36.92 -1.92
CA GLN A 455 13.26 -38.16 -1.15
C GLN A 455 14.55 -38.51 -0.41
N ASP A 456 15.70 -38.01 -0.85
CA ASP A 456 17.02 -38.38 -0.32
C ASP A 456 17.66 -37.27 0.50
N ALA A 457 17.28 -36.02 0.23
CA ALA A 457 17.83 -34.86 0.91
C ALA A 457 16.81 -33.71 1.03
N THR A 458 16.95 -32.92 2.08
CA THR A 458 16.16 -31.71 2.26
C THR A 458 17.06 -30.52 2.63
N VAL A 459 16.79 -29.38 2.01
CA VAL A 459 17.49 -28.12 2.30
C VAL A 459 16.81 -27.43 3.48
N ARG A 460 17.55 -27.19 4.55
CA ARG A 460 17.05 -26.48 5.74
C ARG A 460 17.23 -24.98 5.64
N ARG A 461 18.39 -24.58 5.16
CA ARG A 461 18.72 -23.17 5.02
C ARG A 461 19.70 -22.98 3.88
N LEU A 462 19.46 -21.97 3.10
CA LEU A 462 20.36 -21.48 2.07
C LEU A 462 20.53 -19.97 2.25
N THR A 463 21.77 -19.52 2.38
CA THR A 463 22.09 -18.10 2.51
C THR A 463 23.03 -17.70 1.38
N ALA A 464 22.67 -16.67 0.64
CA ALA A 464 23.46 -16.14 -0.46
C ALA A 464 24.08 -14.80 -0.04
N THR A 465 25.39 -14.68 -0.23
CA THR A 465 26.15 -13.48 0.13
C THR A 465 27.22 -13.20 -0.92
N VAL A 466 27.78 -12.00 -0.91
CA VAL A 466 28.99 -11.67 -1.67
C VAL A 466 30.11 -11.53 -0.65
N ASN A 467 31.21 -12.27 -0.84
CA ASN A 467 32.33 -12.21 0.09
C ASN A 467 33.18 -10.93 -0.13
N ALA A 468 34.06 -10.62 0.80
CA ALA A 468 34.94 -9.44 0.74
C ALA A 468 35.89 -9.43 -0.47
N LYS A 469 36.03 -10.55 -1.18
CA LYS A 469 36.83 -10.68 -2.40
C LYS A 469 36.04 -10.45 -3.69
N GLY A 470 34.74 -10.14 -3.56
CA GLY A 470 33.84 -9.94 -4.71
C GLY A 470 33.37 -11.25 -5.35
N ASN A 471 33.52 -12.40 -4.71
CA ASN A 471 32.97 -13.66 -5.18
C ASN A 471 31.59 -13.91 -4.56
N GLY A 472 30.71 -14.59 -5.29
CA GLY A 472 29.46 -15.11 -4.74
C GLY A 472 29.73 -16.26 -3.78
N ALA A 473 29.03 -16.27 -2.65
CA ALA A 473 29.11 -17.32 -1.65
C ALA A 473 27.72 -17.79 -1.27
N LEU A 474 27.52 -19.09 -1.21
CA LEU A 474 26.30 -19.77 -0.80
C LEU A 474 26.61 -20.67 0.40
N ASP A 475 25.98 -20.37 1.53
CA ASP A 475 26.01 -21.24 2.69
C ASP A 475 24.77 -22.14 2.67
N LEU A 476 24.99 -23.44 2.50
CA LEU A 476 23.96 -24.45 2.35
C LEU A 476 23.95 -25.38 3.57
N SER A 477 22.82 -25.47 4.25
CA SER A 477 22.57 -26.44 5.32
C SER A 477 21.52 -27.44 4.87
N MET A 478 21.87 -28.71 4.84
CA MET A 478 21.02 -29.80 4.35
C MET A 478 20.93 -30.94 5.36
N GLN A 479 19.86 -31.71 5.23
CA GLN A 479 19.69 -32.99 5.90
C GLN A 479 19.54 -34.08 4.84
N VAL A 480 20.22 -35.20 5.04
CA VAL A 480 20.29 -36.34 4.09
C VAL A 480 20.09 -37.68 4.80
N LYS A 481 19.65 -38.65 4.03
CA LYS A 481 19.40 -40.00 4.57
C LYS A 481 20.68 -40.78 4.88
N SER A 482 21.73 -40.59 4.10
CA SER A 482 22.98 -41.31 4.32
C SER A 482 24.20 -40.41 4.07
N GLN A 483 25.34 -40.82 4.64
CA GLN A 483 26.58 -40.06 4.47
C GLN A 483 27.13 -40.12 3.05
N GLU A 484 26.83 -41.19 2.29
CA GLU A 484 27.26 -41.35 0.90
C GLU A 484 26.68 -40.27 -0.01
N ILE A 485 25.42 -39.85 0.27
CA ILE A 485 24.73 -38.78 -0.47
C ILE A 485 25.47 -37.46 -0.34
N ILE A 486 26.14 -37.21 0.78
CA ILE A 486 26.94 -35.98 0.98
C ILE A 486 28.11 -35.96 0.01
N SER A 487 28.83 -37.07 -0.10
CA SER A 487 29.99 -37.19 -1.00
C SER A 487 29.58 -37.10 -2.47
N GLU A 488 28.46 -37.69 -2.83
CA GLU A 488 27.88 -37.59 -4.18
C GLU A 488 27.46 -36.18 -4.52
N LEU A 489 26.80 -35.49 -3.57
CA LEU A 489 26.40 -34.11 -3.73
C LEU A 489 27.59 -33.18 -3.92
N GLU A 490 28.63 -33.33 -3.08
CA GLU A 490 29.84 -32.53 -3.20
C GLU A 490 30.50 -32.72 -4.59
N ASN A 491 30.53 -33.95 -5.09
CA ASN A 491 31.08 -34.25 -6.41
C ASN A 491 30.21 -33.67 -7.54
N ARG A 492 28.89 -33.64 -7.40
CA ARG A 492 27.98 -33.03 -8.39
C ARG A 492 28.09 -31.51 -8.45
N ILE A 493 28.30 -30.87 -7.31
CA ILE A 493 28.45 -29.41 -7.21
C ILE A 493 29.86 -29.00 -7.60
N ARG A 494 30.89 -29.75 -7.21
CA ARG A 494 32.30 -29.47 -7.50
C ARG A 494 32.55 -29.45 -8.99
N GLY A 495 32.96 -28.32 -9.50
CA GLY A 495 33.23 -28.13 -10.93
C GLY A 495 34.14 -26.94 -11.18
N ALA A 496 34.33 -26.58 -12.44
CA ALA A 496 35.17 -25.46 -12.81
C ALA A 496 34.64 -24.10 -12.27
N LYS A 497 33.33 -24.03 -11.97
CA LYS A 497 32.67 -22.81 -11.52
C LYS A 497 32.56 -22.73 -10.00
N TYR A 498 32.31 -23.83 -9.30
CA TYR A 498 32.02 -23.86 -7.88
C TYR A 498 33.14 -24.49 -7.08
N THR A 499 33.57 -23.79 -6.05
CA THR A 499 34.50 -24.31 -5.03
C THR A 499 33.68 -24.58 -3.77
N ILE A 500 33.69 -25.83 -3.30
CA ILE A 500 32.94 -26.27 -2.13
C ILE A 500 33.88 -26.58 -0.98
N VAL A 501 33.53 -26.04 0.19
CA VAL A 501 34.22 -26.31 1.47
C VAL A 501 33.17 -26.74 2.48
N SER A 502 33.17 -28.00 2.84
CA SER A 502 32.26 -28.54 3.87
C SER A 502 32.77 -28.18 5.24
N LYS A 503 31.89 -27.58 6.05
CA LYS A 503 32.24 -27.08 7.37
C LYS A 503 32.04 -28.11 8.48
N GLN A 504 30.91 -28.80 8.48
CA GLN A 504 30.53 -29.72 9.57
C GLN A 504 29.53 -30.76 9.10
N ILE A 505 29.75 -32.01 9.48
CA ILE A 505 28.80 -33.12 9.33
C ILE A 505 28.40 -33.56 10.74
N THR A 506 27.13 -33.53 11.03
CA THR A 506 26.59 -33.93 12.34
C THR A 506 25.48 -34.97 12.16
N GLN A 507 25.46 -35.96 13.05
CA GLN A 507 24.35 -36.91 13.10
C GLN A 507 23.29 -36.38 14.06
N ASN A 508 22.07 -36.21 13.54
CA ASN A 508 20.94 -35.78 14.34
C ASN A 508 20.11 -36.98 14.78
N ALA A 509 20.18 -37.31 16.03
CA ALA A 509 19.49 -38.49 16.62
C ALA A 509 17.95 -38.35 16.61
N ASP A 510 17.43 -37.14 16.49
CA ASP A 510 15.99 -36.85 16.58
C ASP A 510 15.24 -36.97 15.24
N SER A 511 15.94 -37.14 14.14
CA SER A 511 15.32 -37.27 12.82
C SER A 511 15.47 -38.69 12.28
N GLN A 512 14.37 -39.44 12.25
CA GLN A 512 14.35 -40.79 11.68
C GLN A 512 14.47 -40.83 10.15
N GLU A 513 14.08 -39.77 9.46
CA GLU A 513 14.00 -39.74 8.01
C GLU A 513 15.28 -39.19 7.35
N TYR A 514 15.93 -38.19 7.97
CA TYR A 514 17.18 -37.61 7.50
C TYR A 514 18.17 -37.45 8.66
N PRO A 515 18.85 -38.52 9.05
CA PRO A 515 19.67 -38.51 10.27
C PRO A 515 20.99 -37.74 10.13
N TRP A 516 21.39 -37.35 8.93
CA TRP A 516 22.65 -36.65 8.75
C TRP A 516 22.38 -35.18 8.34
N GLN A 517 23.00 -34.28 9.05
CA GLN A 517 23.00 -32.84 8.74
C GLN A 517 24.42 -32.41 8.38
N PHE A 518 24.56 -31.68 7.32
CA PHE A 518 25.83 -31.08 6.95
C PHE A 518 25.68 -29.63 6.47
N GLU A 519 26.77 -28.88 6.64
CA GLU A 519 26.87 -27.51 6.19
C GLU A 519 28.02 -27.38 5.21
N SER A 520 27.76 -26.74 4.09
CA SER A 520 28.76 -26.47 3.08
C SER A 520 28.75 -25.00 2.68
N HIS A 521 29.95 -24.50 2.44
CA HIS A 521 30.19 -23.19 1.89
C HIS A 521 30.64 -23.34 0.43
N ILE A 522 29.89 -22.74 -0.48
CA ILE A 522 30.10 -22.84 -1.92
C ILE A 522 30.51 -21.46 -2.41
N GLU A 523 31.70 -21.32 -2.96
CA GLU A 523 32.17 -20.08 -3.56
C GLU A 523 32.20 -20.19 -5.10
N PHE A 524 31.88 -19.10 -5.78
CA PHE A 524 31.97 -19.00 -7.22
C PHE A 524 32.35 -17.58 -7.66
N PRO A 525 33.12 -17.43 -8.76
CA PRO A 525 33.44 -16.13 -9.29
C PRO A 525 32.22 -15.49 -9.92
N ILE A 526 31.94 -14.24 -9.57
CA ILE A 526 30.88 -13.46 -10.17
C ILE A 526 31.29 -13.13 -11.61
N GLN A 527 30.69 -13.78 -12.58
CA GLN A 527 30.81 -13.41 -13.97
C GLN A 527 29.63 -12.48 -14.28
N GLY A 528 29.89 -11.18 -14.32
CA GLY A 528 28.89 -10.19 -14.64
C GLY A 528 28.23 -10.50 -16.00
N PRO A 529 26.88 -10.70 -16.04
CA PRO A 529 26.18 -11.05 -17.29
C PRO A 529 25.98 -9.86 -18.23
N GLY A 530 26.45 -8.67 -17.85
CA GLY A 530 25.98 -7.43 -18.46
C GLY A 530 26.67 -7.00 -19.75
N LEU A 531 27.97 -7.17 -19.88
CA LEU A 531 28.73 -6.50 -20.94
C LEU A 531 28.59 -7.13 -22.35
N LYS A 532 28.32 -8.43 -22.46
CA LYS A 532 28.21 -9.07 -23.76
C LYS A 532 26.89 -8.85 -24.50
N ARG A 533 25.78 -8.57 -23.79
CA ARG A 533 24.49 -8.30 -24.42
C ARG A 533 24.34 -6.84 -24.89
N PHE A 534 24.97 -5.88 -24.21
CA PHE A 534 24.92 -4.47 -24.60
C PHE A 534 25.94 -4.09 -25.67
N ALA A 535 27.07 -4.81 -25.77
CA ALA A 535 28.05 -4.61 -26.85
C ALA A 535 27.52 -5.03 -28.23
N ALA A 536 26.56 -5.97 -28.28
CA ALA A 536 25.93 -6.42 -29.54
C ALA A 536 24.84 -5.47 -30.06
N SER A 537 24.41 -4.49 -29.27
CA SER A 537 23.31 -3.54 -29.59
C SER A 537 23.79 -2.13 -29.91
N ARG A 538 25.07 -1.89 -29.96
CA ARG A 538 25.60 -0.59 -30.33
C ARG A 538 25.57 -0.46 -31.86
N PRO A 539 24.75 0.42 -32.44
CA PRO A 539 24.88 0.74 -33.85
C PRO A 539 26.25 1.39 -34.06
N SER A 540 26.99 0.85 -35.03
CA SER A 540 28.31 1.35 -35.44
C SER A 540 28.18 2.85 -35.71
N ALA A 541 28.94 3.66 -35.01
CA ALA A 541 29.07 5.07 -35.31
C ALA A 541 29.64 5.20 -36.73
N PRO A 542 29.14 6.10 -37.56
CA PRO A 542 29.71 6.32 -38.87
C PRO A 542 31.11 6.92 -38.72
N GLU A 543 32.11 6.21 -39.31
CA GLU A 543 33.46 6.72 -39.50
C GLU A 543 33.40 8.04 -40.25
N SER A 544 33.77 9.12 -39.59
CA SER A 544 34.03 10.39 -40.24
C SER A 544 35.46 10.40 -40.76
N SER A 545 35.59 10.12 -42.03
CA SER A 545 36.80 10.43 -42.80
C SER A 545 36.91 11.93 -43.02
N PRO A 546 38.07 12.53 -42.89
CA PRO A 546 38.28 13.93 -43.25
C PRO A 546 38.57 14.03 -44.75
N SER A 547 37.74 14.78 -45.45
CA SER A 547 38.04 15.23 -46.80
C SER A 547 37.96 16.75 -46.87
N ASP A 548 39.15 17.29 -46.98
CA ASP A 548 39.51 18.61 -47.44
C ASP A 548 39.01 18.86 -48.86
N LYS A 549 38.33 19.99 -49.12
CA LYS A 549 38.48 20.84 -50.31
C LYS A 549 37.45 21.98 -50.31
N GLY A 550 37.99 23.12 -50.53
CA GLY A 550 37.44 24.46 -50.53
C GLY A 550 36.53 24.80 -51.73
N PRO A 551 36.28 26.11 -52.00
CA PRO A 551 34.96 26.65 -52.30
C PRO A 551 34.72 26.92 -53.80
N ALA A 552 33.46 26.87 -54.26
CA ALA A 552 33.03 27.58 -55.46
C ALA A 552 31.49 27.70 -55.56
N GLU A 553 31.05 28.91 -55.65
CA GLU A 553 30.04 29.49 -56.55
C GLU A 553 28.61 28.94 -56.63
N ALA A 554 27.71 29.86 -56.30
CA ALA A 554 26.56 30.40 -57.03
C ALA A 554 25.67 29.42 -57.85
N ARG A 555 24.39 29.47 -57.61
CA ARG A 555 23.30 29.90 -58.50
C ARG A 555 21.91 29.56 -57.97
N GLU A 556 21.14 30.59 -57.83
CA GLU A 556 19.75 30.83 -58.28
C GLU A 556 18.94 29.65 -58.84
N ALA A 557 17.73 29.53 -58.36
CA ALA A 557 16.44 29.52 -59.06
C ALA A 557 15.38 28.87 -58.17
N GLU A 558 14.43 29.63 -57.75
CA GLU A 558 13.07 29.81 -58.32
C GLU A 558 12.07 28.67 -58.05
N THR A 559 10.96 29.12 -57.63
CA THR A 559 9.55 28.78 -57.91
C THR A 559 8.83 27.83 -56.92
N SER A 560 7.93 28.46 -56.21
CA SER A 560 6.46 28.37 -56.34
C SER A 560 5.79 27.03 -55.99
N ALA A 561 4.98 27.07 -54.99
CA ALA A 561 3.57 26.72 -55.12
C ALA A 561 2.81 26.88 -53.80
N ALA A 562 1.81 27.68 -53.87
CA ALA A 562 0.74 27.90 -52.92
C ALA A 562 -0.14 26.62 -52.79
N ALA A 563 -0.63 26.35 -51.61
CA ALA A 563 -1.89 25.60 -51.44
C ALA A 563 -2.68 26.18 -50.26
N GLU A 564 -3.85 26.63 -50.56
CA GLU A 564 -4.92 27.20 -49.74
C GLU A 564 -5.40 26.23 -48.64
N PRO A 565 -5.98 26.77 -47.56
CA PRO A 565 -6.75 26.01 -46.60
C PRO A 565 -8.22 25.85 -47.02
N PRO A 566 -8.90 24.75 -46.73
CA PRO A 566 -10.32 24.62 -47.01
C PRO A 566 -11.19 25.27 -45.93
N ALA A 567 -12.31 25.75 -46.43
CA ALA A 567 -13.35 26.55 -45.83
C ALA A 567 -14.10 25.88 -44.69
N VAL A 568 -14.51 26.73 -43.77
CA VAL A 568 -15.50 26.52 -42.72
C VAL A 568 -16.88 26.45 -43.35
N GLU A 569 -17.59 25.35 -43.13
CA GLU A 569 -19.03 25.26 -43.42
C GLU A 569 -19.80 25.52 -42.11
N GLN A 570 -20.52 26.64 -42.12
CA GLN A 570 -21.57 26.99 -41.16
C GLN A 570 -22.84 26.20 -41.53
N GLY A 571 -23.34 25.41 -40.63
CA GLY A 571 -24.65 24.80 -40.69
C GLY A 571 -25.57 25.38 -39.62
N GLU A 572 -26.52 26.18 -40.05
CA GLU A 572 -27.61 26.78 -39.28
C GLU A 572 -28.57 25.76 -38.68
N ALA A 573 -29.01 26.13 -37.52
CA ALA A 573 -30.28 25.93 -36.79
C ALA A 573 -31.46 25.22 -37.47
N LYS A 574 -32.19 24.39 -36.72
CA LYS A 574 -33.61 24.60 -36.35
C LYS A 574 -34.15 23.48 -35.45
N GLN A 575 -34.86 23.97 -34.46
CA GLN A 575 -35.89 23.40 -33.58
C GLN A 575 -35.39 22.63 -32.36
#